data_a885759a1f99d610de569950bf309a3f
#
_entry.id   a885759a1f99d610de569950bf309a3f
#
_cell.length_a   1.000
_cell.length_b   1.000
_cell.length_c   1.000
_cell.angle_alpha   90.00
_cell.angle_beta   90.00
_cell.angle_gamma   90.00
#
_symmetry.space_group_name_H-M   'P 1'
#
loop_
_entity.id
_entity.type
_entity.pdbx_description
1 polymer ?
#
loop_
_entity_poly.entity_id
_entity_poly.type
_entity_poly.pdbx_seq_one_letter_code
_entity_poly.pdbx_strand_id
1 'polypeptide(L)'
;MKKLKMLLAGLICLIACTPGNMQKDKFVRVDGEYLIEPDGDTLFIKGTNLGNWLNPEGYMFGFSKTNSAAMIDRMFCELVGPDFTAEFWKMFKDNYVTREDIRFIASTGANTIRVPFHYKLFTDEDYMGLKSDQDGFKRLDDVIGWCREFGLYVILDMHDAPGGQTGDNIDDSYGYPWLFESEESQKLFCRIWRDIAEYYRNEPVVLAYDLINEPIAPYFENMDELNALLEPLHKRVTAVIREVDPNHIIMLGAPQWNGNFSPFADWTYEDNIMYTCHRYGGDASVAAIGNFIEFKAKTNLPMYMGEIGHNTDEWQEAFCIAMEQSNIGYTFWPYKKIRNSCFSGIVPPENWKEVIAFSEAPRSTYFEIRAARPDQAVARKAMMDFIEASRFENCVPQDGYIKSLRMK
;
A
#
# COMPACT_ATOMS: atom_id res chain seq x y z
N MET A 1 24.79 64.99 -51.89
CA MET A 1 25.42 63.85 -51.14
C MET A 1 24.57 63.58 -49.91
N LYS A 2 23.67 62.59 -49.98
CA LYS A 2 22.79 62.21 -48.89
C LYS A 2 23.40 60.95 -48.21
N LYS A 3 23.70 61.05 -46.91
CA LYS A 3 24.19 59.93 -46.09
C LYS A 3 23.01 59.08 -45.64
N LEU A 4 23.01 57.83 -46.03
CA LEU A 4 22.05 56.79 -45.62
C LEU A 4 22.51 56.24 -44.25
N LYS A 5 21.70 56.34 -43.22
CA LYS A 5 21.89 55.68 -41.93
C LYS A 5 21.15 54.35 -41.94
N MET A 6 21.89 53.25 -41.86
CA MET A 6 21.35 51.89 -41.65
C MET A 6 21.06 51.71 -40.14
N LEU A 7 19.82 51.48 -39.81
CA LEU A 7 19.39 51.03 -38.48
C LEU A 7 19.48 49.50 -38.43
N LEU A 8 20.32 48.96 -37.56
CA LEU A 8 20.38 47.53 -37.23
C LEU A 8 19.35 47.27 -36.10
N ALA A 9 18.23 46.60 -36.39
CA ALA A 9 17.32 46.13 -35.39
C ALA A 9 17.78 44.76 -34.89
N GLY A 10 18.32 44.75 -33.66
CA GLY A 10 18.64 43.47 -32.97
C GLY A 10 17.35 42.82 -32.44
N LEU A 11 17.07 41.62 -32.92
CA LEU A 11 16.00 40.78 -32.45
C LEU A 11 16.47 40.08 -31.17
N ILE A 12 16.05 40.55 -30.00
CA ILE A 12 16.28 39.87 -28.71
C ILE A 12 15.18 38.78 -28.61
N CYS A 13 15.55 37.54 -28.83
CA CYS A 13 14.69 36.37 -28.45
C CYS A 13 14.70 36.26 -26.93
N LEU A 14 13.66 36.73 -26.28
CA LEU A 14 13.34 36.36 -24.90
C LEU A 14 12.86 34.91 -24.90
N ILE A 15 13.73 34.01 -24.49
CA ILE A 15 13.34 32.65 -24.13
C ILE A 15 12.55 32.78 -22.80
N ALA A 16 11.25 32.73 -22.88
CA ALA A 16 10.38 32.64 -21.72
C ALA A 16 10.57 31.22 -21.13
N CYS A 17 11.37 31.11 -20.09
CA CYS A 17 11.36 29.92 -19.23
C CYS A 17 9.96 29.83 -18.60
N THR A 18 9.17 28.86 -19.01
CA THR A 18 7.89 28.53 -18.38
C THR A 18 8.15 27.93 -16.98
N PRO A 19 7.49 28.41 -15.92
CA PRO A 19 7.69 27.91 -14.55
C PRO A 19 7.34 26.42 -14.35
N GLY A 20 6.67 25.79 -15.32
CA GLY A 20 6.24 24.40 -15.23
C GLY A 20 7.36 23.34 -15.33
N ASN A 21 8.53 23.67 -15.93
CA ASN A 21 9.61 22.69 -16.11
C ASN A 21 10.51 22.50 -14.88
N MET A 22 10.59 23.49 -13.97
CA MET A 22 11.49 23.36 -12.81
C MET A 22 10.95 22.47 -11.69
N GLN A 23 9.65 22.15 -11.66
CA GLN A 23 9.04 21.31 -10.64
C GLN A 23 9.05 19.82 -11.01
N LYS A 24 9.04 19.49 -12.31
CA LYS A 24 9.17 18.10 -12.82
C LYS A 24 10.54 17.47 -12.52
N ASP A 25 11.57 18.27 -12.41
CA ASP A 25 12.96 17.80 -12.17
C ASP A 25 13.20 17.26 -10.75
N LYS A 26 12.21 17.25 -9.87
CA LYS A 26 12.33 16.74 -8.49
C LYS A 26 11.68 15.39 -8.28
N PHE A 27 10.87 14.94 -9.21
CA PHE A 27 10.05 13.74 -9.08
C PHE A 27 10.59 12.63 -9.98
N VAL A 28 10.46 11.40 -9.50
CA VAL A 28 10.62 10.22 -10.35
C VAL A 28 9.52 10.25 -11.42
N ARG A 29 9.87 9.91 -12.64
CA ARG A 29 8.95 9.89 -13.78
C ARG A 29 9.00 8.57 -14.53
N VAL A 30 7.94 8.28 -15.26
CA VAL A 30 7.90 7.17 -16.20
C VAL A 30 8.56 7.57 -17.53
N ASP A 31 9.40 6.67 -18.09
CA ASP A 31 9.98 6.78 -19.42
C ASP A 31 10.03 5.39 -20.07
N GLY A 32 9.03 5.09 -20.88
CA GLY A 32 8.82 3.74 -21.38
C GLY A 32 8.65 2.73 -20.23
N GLU A 33 9.35 1.63 -20.27
CA GLU A 33 9.29 0.58 -19.24
C GLU A 33 10.12 0.90 -17.97
N TYR A 34 10.61 2.13 -17.80
CA TYR A 34 11.53 2.51 -16.74
C TYR A 34 10.98 3.62 -15.86
N LEU A 35 11.44 3.62 -14.61
CA LEU A 35 11.31 4.75 -13.69
C LEU A 35 12.63 5.51 -13.70
N ILE A 36 12.57 6.82 -13.90
CA ILE A 36 13.75 7.69 -14.00
C ILE A 36 13.76 8.67 -12.83
N GLU A 37 14.81 8.63 -12.07
CA GLU A 37 15.08 9.56 -10.95
C GLU A 37 15.40 10.99 -11.44
N PRO A 38 15.32 12.00 -10.57
CA PRO A 38 15.58 13.38 -10.95
C PRO A 38 16.98 13.65 -11.53
N ASP A 39 17.99 12.85 -11.16
CA ASP A 39 19.35 12.91 -11.67
C ASP A 39 19.56 12.19 -13.01
N GLY A 40 18.53 11.46 -13.47
CA GLY A 40 18.53 10.72 -14.74
C GLY A 40 18.86 9.24 -14.61
N ASP A 41 19.16 8.76 -13.41
CA ASP A 41 19.40 7.34 -13.16
C ASP A 41 18.09 6.54 -13.17
N THR A 42 18.18 5.24 -13.42
CA THR A 42 17.01 4.35 -13.39
C THR A 42 16.76 3.87 -11.97
N LEU A 43 15.55 4.09 -11.47
CA LEU A 43 15.07 3.53 -10.20
C LEU A 43 14.58 2.10 -10.40
N PHE A 44 15.19 1.14 -9.72
CA PHE A 44 14.66 -0.21 -9.57
C PHE A 44 14.12 -0.38 -8.16
N ILE A 45 12.80 -0.50 -8.00
CA ILE A 45 12.14 -0.60 -6.69
C ILE A 45 12.53 -1.89 -5.99
N LYS A 46 13.05 -1.76 -4.75
CA LYS A 46 13.28 -2.85 -3.80
C LYS A 46 12.83 -2.43 -2.42
N GLY A 47 11.92 -3.19 -1.79
CA GLY A 47 11.43 -2.77 -0.50
C GLY A 47 10.45 -3.71 0.18
N THR A 48 9.64 -3.16 1.06
CA THR A 48 8.65 -3.89 1.82
C THR A 48 7.37 -3.08 2.04
N ASN A 49 6.31 -3.77 2.43
CA ASN A 49 5.01 -3.19 2.76
C ASN A 49 4.85 -3.05 4.27
N LEU A 50 4.36 -1.90 4.75
CA LEU A 50 4.00 -1.70 6.16
C LEU A 50 2.62 -2.31 6.49
N GLY A 51 2.39 -3.56 6.10
CA GLY A 51 1.15 -4.28 6.38
C GLY A 51 0.83 -4.36 7.87
N ASN A 52 -0.43 -4.53 8.21
CA ASN A 52 -0.98 -4.59 9.57
C ASN A 52 -0.96 -3.27 10.38
N TRP A 53 -0.29 -2.23 9.91
CA TRP A 53 -0.16 -0.99 10.68
C TRP A 53 -1.41 -0.09 10.58
N LEU A 54 -1.74 0.35 9.37
CA LEU A 54 -2.90 1.22 9.11
C LEU A 54 -4.07 0.47 8.44
N ASN A 55 -3.87 -0.81 8.17
CA ASN A 55 -4.88 -1.78 7.77
C ASN A 55 -4.59 -3.14 8.43
N PRO A 56 -5.21 -3.45 9.59
CA PRO A 56 -4.96 -4.68 10.31
C PRO A 56 -5.64 -5.89 9.65
N GLU A 57 -4.87 -6.98 9.55
CA GLU A 57 -5.35 -8.26 9.07
C GLU A 57 -5.17 -9.37 10.11
N GLY A 58 -6.19 -10.22 10.26
CA GLY A 58 -6.26 -11.19 11.35
C GLY A 58 -5.10 -12.16 11.45
N TYR A 59 -4.62 -12.70 10.33
CA TYR A 59 -3.52 -13.66 10.36
C TYR A 59 -2.21 -13.08 10.89
N MET A 60 -2.00 -11.76 10.79
CA MET A 60 -0.82 -11.08 11.34
C MET A 60 -0.85 -10.99 12.86
N PHE A 61 -2.05 -11.10 13.46
CA PHE A 61 -2.27 -11.27 14.91
C PHE A 61 -2.34 -12.74 15.34
N GLY A 62 -2.29 -13.68 14.38
CA GLY A 62 -2.47 -15.12 14.62
C GLY A 62 -3.92 -15.58 14.64
N PHE A 63 -4.87 -14.78 14.16
CA PHE A 63 -6.28 -15.14 14.03
C PHE A 63 -6.54 -15.85 12.70
N SER A 64 -7.46 -16.82 12.67
CA SER A 64 -7.85 -17.55 11.46
C SER A 64 -9.28 -17.29 11.01
N LYS A 65 -10.17 -16.85 11.91
CA LYS A 65 -11.57 -16.56 11.62
C LYS A 65 -11.96 -15.10 11.70
N THR A 66 -11.15 -14.30 12.35
CA THR A 66 -11.36 -12.85 12.51
C THR A 66 -10.36 -12.15 11.63
N ASN A 67 -10.73 -11.86 10.38
CA ASN A 67 -9.76 -11.58 9.33
C ASN A 67 -9.64 -10.11 8.95
N SER A 68 -10.75 -9.36 8.82
CA SER A 68 -10.73 -7.96 8.41
C SER A 68 -10.59 -6.99 9.58
N ALA A 69 -10.22 -5.74 9.28
CA ALA A 69 -10.06 -4.68 10.25
C ALA A 69 -11.32 -4.47 11.11
N ALA A 70 -12.52 -4.42 10.50
CA ALA A 70 -13.79 -4.27 11.22
C ALA A 70 -14.12 -5.49 12.08
N MET A 71 -13.81 -6.71 11.61
CA MET A 71 -14.01 -7.92 12.40
C MET A 71 -13.09 -7.96 13.62
N ILE A 72 -11.85 -7.51 13.49
CA ILE A 72 -10.87 -7.43 14.58
C ILE A 72 -11.30 -6.39 15.61
N ASP A 73 -11.68 -5.19 15.15
CA ASP A 73 -12.16 -4.11 16.04
C ASP A 73 -13.40 -4.56 16.83
N ARG A 74 -14.38 -5.13 16.14
CA ARG A 74 -15.57 -5.70 16.77
C ARG A 74 -15.20 -6.76 17.81
N MET A 75 -14.31 -7.68 17.47
CA MET A 75 -13.86 -8.74 18.36
C MET A 75 -13.19 -8.17 19.62
N PHE A 76 -12.33 -7.17 19.47
CA PHE A 76 -11.71 -6.47 20.60
C PHE A 76 -12.76 -5.74 21.47
N CYS A 77 -13.74 -5.08 20.86
CA CYS A 77 -14.85 -4.46 21.60
C CYS A 77 -15.68 -5.50 22.37
N GLU A 78 -15.92 -6.67 21.79
CA GLU A 78 -16.60 -7.79 22.46
C GLU A 78 -15.76 -8.37 23.61
N LEU A 79 -14.43 -8.35 23.49
CA LEU A 79 -13.49 -8.89 24.48
C LEU A 79 -13.29 -7.97 25.69
N VAL A 80 -12.95 -6.69 25.47
CA VAL A 80 -12.48 -5.77 26.51
C VAL A 80 -13.27 -4.47 26.63
N GLY A 81 -14.26 -4.24 25.77
CA GLY A 81 -15.09 -3.06 25.70
C GLY A 81 -14.51 -1.95 24.81
N PRO A 82 -15.37 -1.03 24.31
CA PRO A 82 -15.00 -0.04 23.30
C PRO A 82 -13.90 0.93 23.74
N ASP A 83 -13.94 1.41 24.97
CA ASP A 83 -12.97 2.41 25.47
C ASP A 83 -11.54 1.85 25.48
N PHE A 84 -11.36 0.63 25.98
CA PHE A 84 -10.05 -0.01 26.01
C PHE A 84 -9.59 -0.44 24.61
N THR A 85 -10.51 -0.81 23.73
CA THR A 85 -10.21 -1.09 22.32
C THR A 85 -9.67 0.15 21.61
N ALA A 86 -10.28 1.32 21.85
CA ALA A 86 -9.82 2.58 21.29
C ALA A 86 -8.40 2.95 21.81
N GLU A 87 -8.15 2.74 23.11
CA GLU A 87 -6.83 2.94 23.73
C GLU A 87 -5.78 1.99 23.12
N PHE A 88 -6.12 0.70 22.96
CA PHE A 88 -5.26 -0.30 22.30
C PHE A 88 -4.89 0.14 20.88
N TRP A 89 -5.85 0.52 20.05
CA TRP A 89 -5.59 0.92 18.68
C TRP A 89 -4.72 2.17 18.57
N LYS A 90 -4.94 3.13 19.47
CA LYS A 90 -4.06 4.30 19.53
C LYS A 90 -2.62 3.88 19.81
N MET A 91 -2.40 3.08 20.85
CA MET A 91 -1.06 2.57 21.19
C MET A 91 -0.47 1.69 20.11
N PHE A 92 -1.28 0.86 19.46
CA PHE A 92 -0.85 0.03 18.33
C PHE A 92 -0.30 0.90 17.19
N LYS A 93 -1.06 1.88 16.74
CA LYS A 93 -0.61 2.80 15.68
C LYS A 93 0.65 3.59 16.07
N ASP A 94 0.79 3.95 17.35
CA ASP A 94 1.94 4.73 17.84
C ASP A 94 3.23 3.89 17.99
N ASN A 95 3.12 2.56 18.11
CA ASN A 95 4.26 1.69 18.48
C ASN A 95 4.58 0.60 17.45
N TYR A 96 3.64 0.23 16.57
CA TYR A 96 3.83 -0.88 15.62
C TYR A 96 4.83 -0.54 14.52
N VAL A 97 4.74 0.66 13.97
CA VAL A 97 5.74 1.22 13.05
C VAL A 97 6.26 2.53 13.62
N THR A 98 7.56 2.63 13.76
CA THR A 98 8.27 3.78 14.33
C THR A 98 9.43 4.21 13.41
N ARG A 99 10.07 5.32 13.74
CA ARG A 99 11.27 5.79 13.04
C ARG A 99 12.38 4.72 13.00
N GLU A 100 12.52 3.94 14.06
CA GLU A 100 13.53 2.88 14.15
C GLU A 100 13.24 1.71 13.20
N ASP A 101 11.96 1.38 12.98
CA ASP A 101 11.55 0.42 11.96
C ASP A 101 11.97 0.87 10.56
N ILE A 102 11.73 2.14 10.21
CA ILE A 102 12.11 2.70 8.91
C ILE A 102 13.64 2.74 8.74
N ARG A 103 14.37 3.13 9.79
CA ARG A 103 15.84 3.07 9.82
C ARG A 103 16.36 1.65 9.55
N PHE A 104 15.74 0.66 10.19
CA PHE A 104 16.09 -0.76 9.98
C PHE A 104 15.83 -1.19 8.54
N ILE A 105 14.65 -0.89 7.98
CA ILE A 105 14.33 -1.21 6.58
C ILE A 105 15.38 -0.60 5.64
N ALA A 106 15.70 0.67 5.78
CA ALA A 106 16.74 1.33 4.98
C ALA A 106 18.10 0.63 5.10
N SER A 107 18.44 0.14 6.30
CA SER A 107 19.70 -0.58 6.55
C SER A 107 19.81 -1.91 5.82
N THR A 108 18.72 -2.50 5.37
CA THR A 108 18.69 -3.73 4.58
C THR A 108 19.05 -3.53 3.11
N GLY A 109 19.13 -2.28 2.63
CA GLY A 109 19.34 -1.94 1.23
C GLY A 109 18.04 -1.71 0.45
N ALA A 110 16.90 -1.69 1.13
CA ALA A 110 15.63 -1.22 0.56
C ALA A 110 15.74 0.25 0.14
N ASN A 111 15.05 0.63 -0.94
CA ASN A 111 14.92 2.01 -1.41
C ASN A 111 13.49 2.51 -1.43
N THR A 112 12.51 1.64 -1.17
CA THR A 112 11.08 1.98 -1.26
C THR A 112 10.28 1.27 -0.16
N ILE A 113 9.28 1.97 0.38
CA ILE A 113 8.28 1.42 1.30
C ILE A 113 6.89 1.65 0.70
N ARG A 114 6.08 0.59 0.61
CA ARG A 114 4.65 0.71 0.32
C ARG A 114 3.87 0.80 1.62
N VAL A 115 2.97 1.77 1.73
CA VAL A 115 2.19 2.08 2.93
C VAL A 115 0.72 1.80 2.68
N PRO A 116 0.24 0.60 3.03
CA PRO A 116 -1.18 0.27 2.98
C PRO A 116 -1.96 1.07 4.02
N PHE A 117 -3.08 1.67 3.61
CA PHE A 117 -3.97 2.39 4.50
C PHE A 117 -5.44 2.15 4.17
N HIS A 118 -6.27 2.24 5.19
CA HIS A 118 -7.73 2.18 5.07
C HIS A 118 -8.32 3.57 4.81
N TYR A 119 -9.29 3.69 3.89
CA TYR A 119 -9.92 4.97 3.53
C TYR A 119 -10.54 5.73 4.72
N LYS A 120 -11.00 5.02 5.74
CA LYS A 120 -11.63 5.62 6.94
C LYS A 120 -10.68 6.52 7.73
N LEU A 121 -9.37 6.38 7.57
CA LEU A 121 -8.39 7.30 8.16
C LEU A 121 -8.48 8.74 7.61
N PHE A 122 -9.22 8.92 6.51
CA PHE A 122 -9.45 10.21 5.83
C PHE A 122 -10.92 10.63 5.84
N THR A 123 -11.71 10.06 6.76
CA THR A 123 -13.12 10.37 6.97
C THR A 123 -13.38 10.64 8.46
N ASP A 124 -14.63 10.98 8.81
CA ASP A 124 -15.11 11.10 10.18
C ASP A 124 -15.69 9.78 10.74
N GLU A 125 -15.54 8.68 10.00
CA GLU A 125 -15.96 7.36 10.45
C GLU A 125 -15.03 6.83 11.55
N ASP A 126 -15.60 6.08 12.51
CA ASP A 126 -14.80 5.37 13.51
C ASP A 126 -13.92 4.30 12.83
N TYR A 127 -12.62 4.43 13.07
CA TYR A 127 -11.65 3.43 12.60
C TYR A 127 -10.46 3.33 13.54
N MET A 128 -10.14 2.12 13.99
CA MET A 128 -9.04 1.88 14.94
C MET A 128 -9.06 2.86 16.12
N GLY A 129 -10.25 3.07 16.72
CA GLY A 129 -10.46 3.92 17.90
C GLY A 129 -10.38 5.43 17.68
N LEU A 130 -10.39 5.91 16.43
CA LEU A 130 -10.33 7.33 16.09
C LEU A 130 -11.58 7.83 15.39
N LYS A 131 -11.89 9.10 15.62
CA LYS A 131 -12.97 9.86 14.95
C LYS A 131 -12.38 11.16 14.42
N SER A 132 -11.41 11.05 13.50
CA SER A 132 -10.77 12.23 12.94
C SER A 132 -10.26 11.93 11.54
N ASP A 133 -10.70 12.72 10.59
CA ASP A 133 -10.20 12.73 9.21
C ASP A 133 -8.73 13.18 9.08
N GLN A 134 -8.11 13.63 10.17
CA GLN A 134 -6.72 14.09 10.19
C GLN A 134 -5.71 13.01 10.61
N ASP A 135 -6.16 11.87 11.14
CA ASP A 135 -5.22 10.83 11.61
C ASP A 135 -4.44 10.21 10.45
N GLY A 136 -5.07 10.02 9.29
CA GLY A 136 -4.42 9.53 8.08
C GLY A 136 -3.24 10.41 7.66
N PHE A 137 -3.47 11.71 7.51
CA PHE A 137 -2.40 12.66 7.15
C PHE A 137 -1.28 12.68 8.18
N LYS A 138 -1.61 12.71 9.46
CA LYS A 138 -0.59 12.65 10.51
C LYS A 138 0.29 11.40 10.41
N ARG A 139 -0.29 10.23 10.19
CA ARG A 139 0.44 8.97 10.07
C ARG A 139 1.29 8.91 8.80
N LEU A 140 0.76 9.41 7.70
CA LEU A 140 1.52 9.49 6.45
C LEU A 140 2.66 10.51 6.57
N ASP A 141 2.45 11.67 7.20
CA ASP A 141 3.50 12.67 7.45
C ASP A 141 4.65 12.09 8.29
N ASP A 142 4.33 11.34 9.35
CA ASP A 142 5.33 10.68 10.20
C ASP A 142 6.20 9.73 9.35
N VAL A 143 5.60 8.80 8.59
CA VAL A 143 6.36 7.81 7.79
C VAL A 143 7.11 8.45 6.62
N ILE A 144 6.51 9.41 5.92
CA ILE A 144 7.17 10.14 4.83
C ILE A 144 8.38 10.94 5.37
N GLY A 145 8.22 11.56 6.54
CA GLY A 145 9.31 12.28 7.21
C GLY A 145 10.49 11.36 7.55
N TRP A 146 10.21 10.16 8.08
CA TRP A 146 11.24 9.17 8.38
C TRP A 146 11.87 8.60 7.08
N CYS A 147 11.08 8.33 6.06
CA CYS A 147 11.59 7.87 4.76
C CYS A 147 12.50 8.91 4.12
N ARG A 148 12.16 10.20 4.19
CA ARG A 148 13.01 11.30 3.72
C ARG A 148 14.34 11.33 4.46
N GLU A 149 14.33 11.13 5.77
CA GLU A 149 15.54 11.10 6.58
C GLU A 149 16.49 9.96 6.20
N PHE A 150 15.93 8.79 5.84
CA PHE A 150 16.73 7.61 5.52
C PHE A 150 16.87 7.33 4.02
N GLY A 151 16.44 8.23 3.16
CA GLY A 151 16.63 8.14 1.71
C GLY A 151 15.78 7.06 1.04
N LEU A 152 14.54 6.87 1.51
CA LEU A 152 13.58 5.93 0.95
C LEU A 152 12.46 6.65 0.21
N TYR A 153 11.94 6.07 -0.85
CA TYR A 153 10.69 6.46 -1.47
C TYR A 153 9.48 5.82 -0.78
N VAL A 154 8.31 6.44 -0.95
CA VAL A 154 7.04 5.96 -0.39
C VAL A 154 6.01 5.77 -1.49
N ILE A 155 5.37 4.60 -1.53
CA ILE A 155 4.17 4.34 -2.33
C ILE A 155 2.99 4.39 -1.37
N LEU A 156 2.02 5.27 -1.62
CA LEU A 156 0.78 5.35 -0.85
C LEU A 156 -0.25 4.43 -1.49
N ASP A 157 -0.74 3.45 -0.72
CA ASP A 157 -1.64 2.39 -1.18
C ASP A 157 -2.98 2.46 -0.45
N MET A 158 -4.07 2.76 -1.19
CA MET A 158 -5.40 2.59 -0.63
C MET A 158 -5.77 1.10 -0.63
N HIS A 159 -5.46 0.46 0.49
CA HIS A 159 -5.62 -0.98 0.67
C HIS A 159 -7.08 -1.38 0.89
N ASP A 160 -7.85 -0.51 1.53
CA ASP A 160 -9.31 -0.61 1.69
C ASP A 160 -9.97 0.64 1.12
N ALA A 161 -10.79 0.46 0.09
CA ALA A 161 -11.54 1.50 -0.57
C ALA A 161 -13.00 1.58 -0.08
N PRO A 162 -13.66 2.75 -0.19
CA PRO A 162 -15.07 2.90 0.17
C PRO A 162 -15.98 1.87 -0.52
N GLY A 163 -16.76 1.14 0.25
CA GLY A 163 -17.64 0.08 -0.24
C GLY A 163 -16.97 -1.26 -0.47
N GLY A 164 -15.63 -1.33 -0.36
CA GLY A 164 -14.83 -2.52 -0.66
C GLY A 164 -14.58 -2.70 -2.16
N GLN A 165 -13.36 -3.09 -2.50
CA GLN A 165 -12.93 -3.30 -3.89
C GLN A 165 -12.67 -4.76 -4.24
N THR A 166 -12.32 -5.59 -3.27
CA THR A 166 -12.00 -7.01 -3.48
C THR A 166 -13.22 -7.90 -3.30
N GLY A 167 -14.03 -7.62 -2.27
CA GLY A 167 -15.13 -8.45 -1.82
C GLY A 167 -14.70 -9.58 -0.88
N ASP A 168 -13.52 -9.47 -0.27
CA ASP A 168 -12.93 -10.43 0.66
C ASP A 168 -12.40 -9.73 1.95
N ASN A 169 -11.74 -10.50 2.82
CA ASN A 169 -11.26 -10.05 4.13
C ASN A 169 -10.24 -8.90 4.08
N ILE A 170 -9.58 -8.68 2.96
CA ILE A 170 -8.52 -7.67 2.82
C ILE A 170 -9.05 -6.25 2.57
N ASP A 171 -10.34 -6.06 2.37
CA ASP A 171 -10.93 -4.74 2.05
C ASP A 171 -12.09 -4.33 2.95
N ASP A 172 -12.31 -5.01 4.05
CA ASP A 172 -13.36 -4.70 5.03
C ASP A 172 -14.79 -4.61 4.43
N SER A 173 -14.98 -5.21 3.24
CA SER A 173 -16.24 -5.21 2.51
C SER A 173 -17.29 -6.11 3.14
N TYR A 174 -18.51 -6.02 2.63
CA TYR A 174 -19.63 -6.88 3.02
C TYR A 174 -19.72 -8.17 2.18
N GLY A 175 -18.57 -8.72 1.72
CA GLY A 175 -18.50 -9.92 0.90
C GLY A 175 -18.81 -9.69 -0.59
N TYR A 176 -18.77 -8.43 -1.03
CA TYR A 176 -18.95 -8.02 -2.41
C TYR A 176 -18.25 -6.67 -2.69
N PRO A 177 -17.62 -6.46 -3.87
CA PRO A 177 -16.87 -5.25 -4.18
C PRO A 177 -17.82 -4.10 -4.60
N TRP A 178 -18.55 -3.53 -3.66
CA TRP A 178 -19.56 -2.50 -3.87
C TRP A 178 -19.04 -1.20 -4.45
N LEU A 179 -17.74 -0.93 -4.35
CA LEU A 179 -17.10 0.25 -4.96
C LEU A 179 -17.47 0.38 -6.44
N PHE A 180 -17.51 -0.73 -7.18
CA PHE A 180 -17.74 -0.71 -8.63
C PHE A 180 -19.18 -0.39 -9.02
N GLU A 181 -20.13 -0.61 -8.12
CA GLU A 181 -21.57 -0.38 -8.38
C GLU A 181 -22.13 0.84 -7.63
N SER A 182 -21.43 1.34 -6.60
CA SER A 182 -21.87 2.45 -5.76
C SER A 182 -21.28 3.78 -6.20
N GLU A 183 -22.09 4.64 -6.80
CA GLU A 183 -21.67 5.98 -7.18
C GLU A 183 -21.22 6.83 -5.99
N GLU A 184 -21.81 6.64 -4.80
CA GLU A 184 -21.41 7.36 -3.59
C GLU A 184 -20.03 6.89 -3.09
N SER A 185 -19.76 5.57 -3.14
CA SER A 185 -18.45 5.02 -2.83
C SER A 185 -17.38 5.51 -3.80
N GLN A 186 -17.68 5.57 -5.10
CA GLN A 186 -16.75 6.11 -6.12
C GLN A 186 -16.47 7.60 -5.93
N LYS A 187 -17.49 8.40 -5.57
CA LYS A 187 -17.30 9.83 -5.25
C LYS A 187 -16.41 10.01 -4.04
N LEU A 188 -16.63 9.22 -2.99
CA LEU A 188 -15.81 9.24 -1.78
C LEU A 188 -14.37 8.82 -2.08
N PHE A 189 -14.17 7.75 -2.86
CA PHE A 189 -12.88 7.29 -3.34
C PHE A 189 -12.11 8.39 -4.10
N CYS A 190 -12.76 9.04 -5.07
CA CYS A 190 -12.18 10.13 -5.82
C CYS A 190 -11.85 11.35 -4.92
N ARG A 191 -12.72 11.71 -3.97
CA ARG A 191 -12.49 12.81 -3.03
C ARG A 191 -11.25 12.56 -2.17
N ILE A 192 -11.13 11.36 -1.59
CA ILE A 192 -10.00 11.03 -0.72
C ILE A 192 -8.69 11.09 -1.51
N TRP A 193 -8.64 10.51 -2.71
CA TRP A 193 -7.44 10.57 -3.55
C TRP A 193 -7.09 12.00 -3.97
N ARG A 194 -8.10 12.84 -4.27
CA ARG A 194 -7.88 14.24 -4.55
C ARG A 194 -7.26 14.97 -3.36
N ASP A 195 -7.81 14.75 -2.17
CA ASP A 195 -7.34 15.39 -0.93
C ASP A 195 -5.89 14.95 -0.59
N ILE A 196 -5.57 13.67 -0.74
CA ILE A 196 -4.22 13.14 -0.57
C ILE A 196 -3.26 13.72 -1.61
N ALA A 197 -3.65 13.73 -2.89
CA ALA A 197 -2.83 14.25 -3.97
C ALA A 197 -2.58 15.76 -3.83
N GLU A 198 -3.59 16.55 -3.46
CA GLU A 198 -3.44 17.99 -3.21
C GLU A 198 -2.48 18.27 -2.05
N TYR A 199 -2.56 17.47 -0.98
CA TYR A 199 -1.70 17.60 0.20
C TYR A 199 -0.24 17.27 -0.12
N TYR A 200 0.03 16.16 -0.83
CA TYR A 200 1.38 15.69 -1.13
C TYR A 200 1.95 16.13 -2.49
N ARG A 201 1.24 16.92 -3.30
CA ARG A 201 1.65 17.32 -4.66
C ARG A 201 3.07 17.88 -4.81
N ASN A 202 3.68 18.34 -3.73
CA ASN A 202 5.04 18.90 -3.71
C ASN A 202 6.06 18.02 -2.96
N GLU A 203 5.68 16.80 -2.57
CA GLU A 203 6.49 15.90 -1.76
C GLU A 203 7.18 14.83 -2.61
N PRO A 204 8.43 15.03 -3.03
CA PRO A 204 9.12 14.11 -3.95
C PRO A 204 9.50 12.76 -3.33
N VAL A 205 9.40 12.60 -2.01
CA VAL A 205 9.58 11.30 -1.33
C VAL A 205 8.44 10.35 -1.64
N VAL A 206 7.23 10.87 -1.86
CA VAL A 206 6.13 10.08 -2.40
C VAL A 206 6.44 9.75 -3.85
N LEU A 207 6.61 8.46 -4.15
CA LEU A 207 6.91 7.95 -5.49
C LEU A 207 5.65 7.86 -6.33
N ALA A 208 4.60 7.24 -5.76
CA ALA A 208 3.39 6.91 -6.49
C ALA A 208 2.17 6.82 -5.57
N TYR A 209 0.99 6.99 -6.18
CA TYR A 209 -0.32 6.67 -5.63
C TYR A 209 -0.79 5.33 -6.20
N ASP A 210 -0.75 4.28 -5.38
CA ASP A 210 -1.32 2.96 -5.69
C ASP A 210 -2.83 3.01 -5.39
N LEU A 211 -3.60 3.21 -6.46
CA LEU A 211 -4.98 3.67 -6.35
C LEU A 211 -5.88 2.71 -5.59
N ILE A 212 -5.65 1.40 -5.75
CA ILE A 212 -6.56 0.38 -5.24
C ILE A 212 -5.85 -0.98 -5.14
N ASN A 213 -5.85 -1.56 -3.94
CA ASN A 213 -5.26 -2.87 -3.70
C ASN A 213 -6.19 -4.00 -4.15
N GLU A 214 -5.65 -4.95 -4.94
CA GLU A 214 -6.23 -6.26 -5.23
C GLU A 214 -7.73 -6.27 -5.59
N PRO A 215 -8.18 -5.46 -6.56
CA PRO A 215 -9.60 -5.37 -6.88
C PRO A 215 -10.17 -6.67 -7.43
N ILE A 216 -11.44 -6.92 -7.11
CA ILE A 216 -12.30 -7.97 -7.67
C ILE A 216 -11.72 -9.38 -7.52
N ALA A 217 -12.09 -10.06 -6.46
CA ALA A 217 -11.70 -11.46 -6.23
C ALA A 217 -12.18 -12.40 -7.36
N PRO A 218 -11.51 -13.55 -7.59
CA PRO A 218 -11.72 -14.37 -8.79
C PRO A 218 -12.94 -15.32 -8.74
N TYR A 219 -13.84 -15.17 -7.79
CA TYR A 219 -14.94 -16.12 -7.55
C TYR A 219 -16.35 -15.53 -7.70
N PHE A 220 -16.49 -14.27 -8.18
CA PHE A 220 -17.80 -13.68 -8.44
C PHE A 220 -18.40 -14.18 -9.75
N GLU A 221 -19.70 -14.51 -9.76
CA GLU A 221 -20.40 -14.98 -10.94
C GLU A 221 -20.45 -13.91 -12.05
N ASN A 222 -20.51 -12.63 -11.68
CA ASN A 222 -20.51 -11.46 -12.58
C ASN A 222 -19.13 -10.82 -12.74
N MET A 223 -18.05 -11.61 -12.62
CA MET A 223 -16.66 -11.13 -12.64
C MET A 223 -16.33 -10.32 -13.90
N ASP A 224 -16.80 -10.74 -15.07
CA ASP A 224 -16.54 -10.02 -16.34
C ASP A 224 -17.21 -8.64 -16.37
N GLU A 225 -18.41 -8.52 -15.78
CA GLU A 225 -19.13 -7.25 -15.63
C GLU A 225 -18.39 -6.32 -14.69
N LEU A 226 -17.93 -6.82 -13.55
CA LEU A 226 -17.12 -6.07 -12.59
C LEU A 226 -15.78 -5.63 -13.20
N ASN A 227 -15.08 -6.52 -13.90
CA ASN A 227 -13.82 -6.23 -14.56
C ASN A 227 -13.94 -5.06 -15.56
N ALA A 228 -15.06 -4.98 -16.27
CA ALA A 228 -15.33 -3.89 -17.22
C ALA A 228 -15.48 -2.51 -16.56
N LEU A 229 -15.73 -2.46 -15.24
CA LEU A 229 -15.89 -1.20 -14.49
C LEU A 229 -14.56 -0.65 -13.94
N LEU A 230 -13.50 -1.48 -13.87
CA LEU A 230 -12.24 -1.09 -13.24
C LEU A 230 -11.50 0.00 -14.03
N GLU A 231 -11.26 -0.19 -15.33
CA GLU A 231 -10.54 0.81 -16.14
C GLU A 231 -11.26 2.17 -16.18
N PRO A 232 -12.59 2.27 -16.34
CA PRO A 232 -13.32 3.52 -16.22
C PRO A 232 -13.13 4.21 -14.85
N LEU A 233 -13.10 3.43 -13.75
CA LEU A 233 -12.85 3.97 -12.42
C LEU A 233 -11.41 4.51 -12.29
N HIS A 234 -10.41 3.78 -12.79
CA HIS A 234 -9.02 4.25 -12.83
C HIS A 234 -8.91 5.58 -13.58
N LYS A 235 -9.51 5.69 -14.76
CA LYS A 235 -9.51 6.93 -15.55
C LYS A 235 -10.18 8.07 -14.79
N ARG A 236 -11.30 7.80 -14.14
CA ARG A 236 -12.05 8.81 -13.35
C ARG A 236 -11.20 9.35 -12.19
N VAL A 237 -10.58 8.49 -11.39
CA VAL A 237 -9.78 8.93 -10.25
C VAL A 237 -8.46 9.57 -10.69
N THR A 238 -7.83 9.07 -11.76
CA THR A 238 -6.65 9.69 -12.37
C THR A 238 -6.94 11.14 -12.80
N ALA A 239 -8.05 11.37 -13.49
CA ALA A 239 -8.44 12.72 -13.91
C ALA A 239 -8.62 13.66 -12.71
N VAL A 240 -9.24 13.18 -11.62
CA VAL A 240 -9.43 13.98 -10.39
C VAL A 240 -8.10 14.30 -9.70
N ILE A 241 -7.17 13.37 -9.64
CA ILE A 241 -5.81 13.57 -9.11
C ILE A 241 -5.08 14.61 -9.96
N ARG A 242 -5.14 14.51 -11.28
CA ARG A 242 -4.43 15.42 -12.21
C ARG A 242 -4.92 16.87 -12.16
N GLU A 243 -6.11 17.13 -11.65
CA GLU A 243 -6.58 18.49 -11.37
C GLU A 243 -5.69 19.22 -10.35
N VAL A 244 -5.06 18.50 -9.43
CA VAL A 244 -4.31 19.05 -8.29
C VAL A 244 -2.85 18.65 -8.27
N ASP A 245 -2.49 17.50 -8.86
CA ASP A 245 -1.15 16.94 -8.87
C ASP A 245 -0.75 16.40 -10.25
N PRO A 246 0.09 17.16 -11.00
CA PRO A 246 0.60 16.73 -12.30
C PRO A 246 1.90 15.88 -12.19
N ASN A 247 2.44 15.65 -10.99
CA ASN A 247 3.82 15.18 -10.82
C ASN A 247 3.93 13.69 -10.47
N HIS A 248 3.16 13.21 -9.49
CA HIS A 248 3.32 11.86 -8.97
C HIS A 248 2.85 10.79 -9.96
N ILE A 249 3.53 9.66 -9.91
CA ILE A 249 3.15 8.48 -10.70
C ILE A 249 1.84 7.93 -10.15
N ILE A 250 0.93 7.55 -11.05
CA ILE A 250 -0.29 6.82 -10.69
C ILE A 250 -0.08 5.35 -10.97
N MET A 251 -0.31 4.53 -9.95
CA MET A 251 -0.16 3.09 -10.02
C MET A 251 -1.52 2.42 -10.11
N LEU A 252 -1.66 1.50 -11.07
CA LEU A 252 -2.92 0.89 -11.43
C LEU A 252 -2.92 -0.60 -11.08
N GLY A 253 -3.80 -0.99 -10.17
CA GLY A 253 -4.04 -2.39 -9.82
C GLY A 253 -4.94 -3.09 -10.84
N ALA A 254 -4.68 -4.38 -11.09
CA ALA A 254 -5.48 -5.23 -11.98
C ALA A 254 -6.50 -6.07 -11.17
N PRO A 255 -7.62 -6.51 -11.79
CA PRO A 255 -8.54 -7.39 -11.11
C PRO A 255 -7.93 -8.78 -10.83
N GLN A 256 -8.66 -9.60 -10.08
CA GLN A 256 -8.25 -10.93 -9.58
C GLN A 256 -6.91 -10.84 -8.84
N TRP A 257 -6.92 -10.01 -7.76
CA TRP A 257 -5.77 -9.83 -6.86
C TRP A 257 -4.51 -9.35 -7.59
N ASN A 258 -4.65 -8.33 -8.43
CA ASN A 258 -3.58 -7.79 -9.27
C ASN A 258 -2.92 -8.81 -10.21
N GLY A 259 -3.67 -9.86 -10.61
CA GLY A 259 -3.17 -10.96 -11.44
C GLY A 259 -3.61 -10.93 -12.91
N ASN A 260 -4.72 -10.28 -13.23
CA ASN A 260 -5.35 -10.32 -14.56
C ASN A 260 -5.33 -8.97 -15.28
N PHE A 261 -4.47 -8.81 -16.27
CA PHE A 261 -4.33 -7.59 -17.07
C PHE A 261 -5.17 -7.58 -18.36
N SER A 262 -5.91 -8.66 -18.64
CA SER A 262 -6.69 -8.79 -19.88
C SER A 262 -7.84 -7.76 -20.04
N PRO A 263 -8.46 -7.22 -18.97
CA PRO A 263 -9.52 -6.23 -19.10
C PRO A 263 -9.04 -4.83 -19.55
N PHE A 264 -7.74 -4.53 -19.43
CA PHE A 264 -7.24 -3.22 -19.84
C PHE A 264 -7.17 -3.07 -21.35
N ALA A 265 -7.83 -2.03 -21.86
CA ALA A 265 -7.94 -1.74 -23.29
C ALA A 265 -7.21 -0.45 -23.71
N ASP A 266 -7.07 0.53 -22.81
CA ASP A 266 -6.47 1.83 -23.11
C ASP A 266 -5.55 2.27 -21.96
N TRP A 267 -4.26 2.35 -22.24
CA TRP A 267 -3.20 2.80 -21.34
C TRP A 267 -2.51 4.08 -21.84
N THR A 268 -3.11 4.77 -22.81
CA THR A 268 -2.54 5.96 -23.44
C THR A 268 -3.17 7.26 -22.94
N TYR A 269 -4.07 7.19 -21.99
CA TYR A 269 -4.80 8.33 -21.45
C TYR A 269 -4.00 9.21 -20.48
N GLU A 270 -2.87 8.69 -20.01
CA GLU A 270 -1.97 9.37 -19.08
C GLU A 270 -0.54 8.84 -19.28
N ASP A 271 0.46 9.74 -19.33
CA ASP A 271 1.85 9.38 -19.60
C ASP A 271 2.62 8.93 -18.34
N ASN A 272 2.21 9.38 -17.14
CA ASN A 272 2.92 9.12 -15.89
C ASN A 272 2.17 8.10 -15.04
N ILE A 273 1.92 6.92 -15.63
CA ILE A 273 1.29 5.77 -14.99
C ILE A 273 2.20 4.54 -15.04
N MET A 274 1.98 3.61 -14.10
CA MET A 274 2.56 2.28 -14.10
C MET A 274 1.55 1.26 -13.58
N TYR A 275 1.83 -0.02 -13.75
CA TYR A 275 0.96 -1.09 -13.26
C TYR A 275 1.59 -1.83 -12.09
N THR A 276 0.74 -2.26 -11.13
CA THR A 276 1.13 -3.14 -10.05
C THR A 276 0.56 -4.54 -10.27
N CYS A 277 1.38 -5.56 -10.01
CA CYS A 277 0.98 -6.96 -10.01
C CYS A 277 1.34 -7.62 -8.67
N HIS A 278 0.62 -8.66 -8.27
CA HIS A 278 0.86 -9.43 -7.06
C HIS A 278 1.00 -10.91 -7.38
N ARG A 279 1.87 -11.60 -6.64
CA ARG A 279 2.03 -13.05 -6.79
C ARG A 279 2.58 -13.70 -5.53
N TYR A 280 1.87 -14.68 -5.05
CA TYR A 280 2.28 -15.54 -3.93
C TYR A 280 2.40 -17.00 -4.39
N GLY A 281 3.59 -17.60 -4.25
CA GLY A 281 3.81 -19.01 -4.52
C GLY A 281 3.85 -19.40 -6.02
N GLY A 282 3.74 -20.70 -6.27
CA GLY A 282 3.91 -21.28 -7.59
C GLY A 282 5.37 -21.38 -8.01
N ASP A 283 5.64 -21.49 -9.33
CA ASP A 283 7.00 -21.51 -9.88
C ASP A 283 7.65 -20.12 -9.78
N ALA A 284 8.93 -20.07 -9.42
CA ALA A 284 9.72 -18.86 -9.22
C ALA A 284 10.55 -18.44 -10.47
N SER A 285 10.23 -18.98 -11.65
CA SER A 285 10.95 -18.68 -12.87
C SER A 285 10.41 -17.46 -13.62
N VAL A 286 11.19 -16.92 -14.58
CA VAL A 286 10.75 -15.88 -15.52
C VAL A 286 9.50 -16.31 -16.30
N ALA A 287 9.39 -17.61 -16.65
CA ALA A 287 8.22 -18.12 -17.36
C ALA A 287 6.92 -18.00 -16.55
N ALA A 288 7.02 -18.06 -15.21
CA ALA A 288 5.87 -17.96 -14.32
C ALA A 288 5.26 -16.56 -14.24
N ILE A 289 5.99 -15.53 -14.67
CA ILE A 289 5.56 -14.14 -14.77
C ILE A 289 5.46 -13.65 -16.22
N GLY A 290 5.38 -14.58 -17.16
CA GLY A 290 5.35 -14.28 -18.61
C GLY A 290 4.21 -13.35 -19.01
N ASN A 291 3.00 -13.53 -18.44
CA ASN A 291 1.85 -12.65 -18.66
C ASN A 291 2.11 -11.19 -18.25
N PHE A 292 2.84 -10.95 -17.17
CA PHE A 292 3.21 -9.61 -16.71
C PHE A 292 4.24 -8.99 -17.65
N ILE A 293 5.23 -9.78 -18.09
CA ILE A 293 6.27 -9.35 -19.04
C ILE A 293 5.63 -8.99 -20.39
N GLU A 294 4.70 -9.83 -20.89
CA GLU A 294 3.98 -9.57 -22.15
C GLU A 294 3.13 -8.30 -22.07
N PHE A 295 2.42 -8.10 -20.96
CA PHE A 295 1.62 -6.88 -20.77
C PHE A 295 2.50 -5.62 -20.66
N LYS A 296 3.59 -5.69 -19.89
CA LYS A 296 4.59 -4.63 -19.77
C LYS A 296 5.15 -4.23 -21.14
N ALA A 297 5.57 -5.20 -21.96
CA ALA A 297 6.08 -4.96 -23.31
C ALA A 297 4.99 -4.40 -24.26
N LYS A 298 3.74 -4.88 -24.15
CA LYS A 298 2.61 -4.40 -24.94
C LYS A 298 2.29 -2.93 -24.66
N THR A 299 2.34 -2.52 -23.41
CA THR A 299 1.98 -1.16 -22.97
C THR A 299 3.15 -0.19 -23.08
N ASN A 300 4.38 -0.68 -23.08
CA ASN A 300 5.60 0.11 -22.92
C ASN A 300 5.56 1.00 -21.66
N LEU A 301 5.02 0.47 -20.55
CA LEU A 301 4.91 1.11 -19.24
C LEU A 301 5.61 0.27 -18.17
N PRO A 302 6.09 0.87 -17.07
CA PRO A 302 6.70 0.10 -16.00
C PRO A 302 5.68 -0.82 -15.33
N MET A 303 6.16 -1.97 -14.90
CA MET A 303 5.43 -2.89 -14.04
C MET A 303 6.19 -3.11 -12.75
N TYR A 304 5.48 -3.26 -11.65
CA TYR A 304 6.00 -3.42 -10.32
C TYR A 304 5.25 -4.56 -9.60
N MET A 305 6.00 -5.42 -8.92
CA MET A 305 5.43 -6.47 -8.08
C MET A 305 5.17 -5.89 -6.68
N GLY A 306 3.93 -5.39 -6.46
CA GLY A 306 3.53 -4.70 -5.24
C GLY A 306 3.53 -5.60 -4.01
N GLU A 307 3.21 -6.88 -4.20
CA GLU A 307 3.24 -7.86 -3.14
C GLU A 307 3.79 -9.20 -3.58
N ILE A 308 4.67 -9.73 -2.74
CA ILE A 308 5.29 -11.05 -2.82
C ILE A 308 5.72 -11.44 -1.40
N GLY A 309 5.75 -12.72 -1.10
CA GLY A 309 6.16 -13.20 0.23
C GLY A 309 5.54 -14.54 0.58
N HIS A 310 5.42 -14.81 1.89
CA HIS A 310 4.81 -16.02 2.46
C HIS A 310 5.35 -17.33 1.90
N ASN A 311 6.66 -17.38 1.56
CA ASN A 311 7.30 -18.55 0.99
C ASN A 311 8.66 -18.84 1.66
N THR A 312 9.40 -19.87 1.21
CA THR A 312 10.74 -20.17 1.70
C THR A 312 11.75 -19.14 1.18
N ASP A 313 12.88 -19.00 1.89
CA ASP A 313 13.95 -18.09 1.51
C ASP A 313 14.50 -18.43 0.11
N GLU A 314 14.63 -19.72 -0.23
CA GLU A 314 15.12 -20.19 -1.54
C GLU A 314 14.16 -19.80 -2.68
N TRP A 315 12.85 -19.96 -2.44
CA TRP A 315 11.84 -19.54 -3.42
C TRP A 315 11.88 -18.04 -3.66
N GLN A 316 12.00 -17.26 -2.58
CA GLN A 316 12.03 -15.81 -2.66
C GLN A 316 13.26 -15.31 -3.40
N GLU A 317 14.45 -15.88 -3.13
CA GLU A 317 15.67 -15.53 -3.85
C GLU A 317 15.54 -15.84 -5.36
N ALA A 318 15.04 -17.02 -5.71
CA ALA A 318 14.80 -17.39 -7.10
C ALA A 318 13.81 -16.45 -7.80
N PHE A 319 12.74 -16.08 -7.11
CA PHE A 319 11.73 -15.18 -7.66
C PHE A 319 12.24 -13.73 -7.81
N CYS A 320 13.04 -13.23 -6.85
CA CYS A 320 13.72 -11.94 -6.99
C CYS A 320 14.65 -11.91 -8.22
N ILE A 321 15.40 -13.00 -8.48
CA ILE A 321 16.23 -13.13 -9.68
C ILE A 321 15.38 -13.05 -10.95
N ALA A 322 14.24 -13.73 -10.99
CA ALA A 322 13.34 -13.68 -12.13
C ALA A 322 12.78 -12.27 -12.40
N MET A 323 12.43 -11.54 -11.35
CA MET A 323 11.96 -10.16 -11.45
C MET A 323 13.06 -9.19 -11.88
N GLU A 324 14.27 -9.31 -11.32
CA GLU A 324 15.44 -8.52 -11.72
C GLU A 324 15.76 -8.72 -13.22
N GLN A 325 15.73 -9.97 -13.71
CA GLN A 325 15.93 -10.31 -15.12
C GLN A 325 14.84 -9.72 -16.03
N SER A 326 13.66 -9.46 -15.50
CA SER A 326 12.50 -8.94 -16.24
C SER A 326 12.31 -7.43 -16.07
N ASN A 327 13.21 -6.74 -15.37
CA ASN A 327 13.06 -5.34 -15.00
C ASN A 327 11.70 -5.04 -14.35
N ILE A 328 11.32 -5.83 -13.33
CA ILE A 328 10.12 -5.66 -12.50
C ILE A 328 10.59 -5.46 -11.07
N GLY A 329 10.47 -4.23 -10.55
CA GLY A 329 10.76 -3.92 -9.16
C GLY A 329 9.77 -4.61 -8.20
N TYR A 330 10.09 -4.67 -6.92
CA TYR A 330 9.27 -5.43 -5.97
C TYR A 330 9.28 -4.88 -4.55
N THR A 331 8.17 -5.14 -3.82
CA THR A 331 8.09 -5.00 -2.36
C THR A 331 7.52 -6.25 -1.72
N PHE A 332 8.06 -6.60 -0.56
CA PHE A 332 7.67 -7.80 0.17
C PHE A 332 6.57 -7.53 1.16
N TRP A 333 5.67 -8.49 1.31
CA TRP A 333 4.55 -8.47 2.23
C TRP A 333 4.73 -9.47 3.36
N PRO A 334 4.55 -9.07 4.62
CA PRO A 334 4.64 -7.72 5.15
C PRO A 334 6.00 -7.45 5.84
N TYR A 335 6.21 -6.21 6.26
CA TYR A 335 7.38 -5.85 7.08
C TYR A 335 7.38 -6.57 8.44
N LYS A 336 6.26 -6.55 9.17
CA LYS A 336 6.17 -7.04 10.56
C LYS A 336 4.90 -7.84 10.79
N LYS A 337 5.02 -9.01 11.45
CA LYS A 337 3.88 -9.82 11.91
C LYS A 337 4.31 -10.86 12.93
N ILE A 338 3.35 -11.57 13.54
CA ILE A 338 3.64 -12.79 14.30
C ILE A 338 4.28 -13.85 13.39
N ARG A 339 5.31 -14.53 13.89
CA ARG A 339 6.05 -15.63 13.23
C ARG A 339 7.05 -15.13 12.17
N ASN A 340 7.30 -15.98 11.17
CA ASN A 340 8.31 -15.82 10.11
C ASN A 340 7.71 -15.24 8.80
N SER A 341 8.50 -15.22 7.75
CA SER A 341 8.17 -14.66 6.42
C SER A 341 7.77 -13.17 6.52
N CYS A 342 8.65 -12.40 7.15
CA CYS A 342 8.59 -10.94 7.30
C CYS A 342 10.00 -10.44 7.65
N PHE A 343 10.22 -9.13 7.60
CA PHE A 343 11.52 -8.56 8.01
C PHE A 343 11.75 -8.66 9.52
N SER A 344 10.70 -8.47 10.30
CA SER A 344 10.76 -8.35 11.74
C SER A 344 9.63 -9.17 12.39
N GLY A 345 9.99 -10.28 13.01
CA GLY A 345 9.05 -11.22 13.61
C GLY A 345 8.65 -10.81 15.02
N ILE A 346 7.35 -10.74 15.30
CA ILE A 346 6.80 -10.56 16.63
C ILE A 346 6.77 -11.92 17.34
N VAL A 347 7.36 -12.00 18.53
CA VAL A 347 7.19 -13.13 19.44
C VAL A 347 6.00 -12.85 20.33
N PRO A 348 4.82 -13.48 20.11
CA PRO A 348 3.63 -13.16 20.86
C PRO A 348 3.83 -13.51 22.34
N PRO A 349 3.36 -12.69 23.29
CA PRO A 349 3.40 -13.02 24.72
C PRO A 349 2.54 -14.25 25.02
N GLU A 350 2.91 -15.01 26.07
CA GLU A 350 2.24 -16.29 26.39
C GLU A 350 0.73 -16.15 26.57
N ASN A 351 0.28 -15.04 27.16
CA ASN A 351 -1.14 -14.74 27.42
C ASN A 351 -1.91 -14.31 26.15
N TRP A 352 -1.24 -14.03 25.02
CA TRP A 352 -1.90 -13.73 23.74
C TRP A 352 -2.75 -14.90 23.23
N LYS A 353 -2.46 -16.12 23.62
CA LYS A 353 -3.28 -17.30 23.33
C LYS A 353 -4.75 -17.17 23.78
N GLU A 354 -5.02 -16.40 24.84
CA GLU A 354 -6.39 -16.17 25.32
C GLU A 354 -7.18 -15.27 24.36
N VAL A 355 -6.50 -14.28 23.75
CA VAL A 355 -7.08 -13.42 22.71
C VAL A 355 -7.34 -14.23 21.42
N ILE A 356 -6.37 -15.08 21.03
CA ILE A 356 -6.54 -16.00 19.88
C ILE A 356 -7.73 -16.97 20.15
N ALA A 357 -7.80 -17.57 21.32
CA ALA A 357 -8.89 -18.49 21.65
C ALA A 357 -10.27 -17.79 21.56
N PHE A 358 -10.37 -16.54 22.02
CA PHE A 358 -11.60 -15.77 21.89
C PHE A 358 -11.90 -15.41 20.43
N SER A 359 -10.89 -15.07 19.63
CA SER A 359 -11.06 -14.74 18.19
C SER A 359 -11.62 -15.93 17.39
N GLU A 360 -11.29 -17.15 17.78
CA GLU A 360 -11.69 -18.40 17.11
C GLU A 360 -13.01 -19.00 17.63
N ALA A 361 -13.47 -18.52 18.78
CA ALA A 361 -14.70 -19.03 19.42
C ALA A 361 -15.96 -18.61 18.64
N PRO A 362 -17.07 -19.36 18.76
CA PRO A 362 -18.38 -18.91 18.30
C PRO A 362 -18.78 -17.60 19.00
N ARG A 363 -19.18 -16.57 18.24
CA ARG A 363 -19.54 -15.24 18.74
C ARG A 363 -20.75 -14.62 18.01
N SER A 364 -21.63 -15.47 17.47
CA SER A 364 -22.81 -15.03 16.72
C SER A 364 -23.92 -14.48 17.62
N THR A 365 -23.91 -14.83 18.88
CA THR A 365 -24.91 -14.40 19.87
C THR A 365 -24.25 -13.79 21.12
N TYR A 366 -24.96 -12.91 21.82
CA TYR A 366 -24.48 -12.34 23.09
C TYR A 366 -24.20 -13.40 24.16
N PHE A 367 -24.91 -14.54 24.10
CA PHE A 367 -24.64 -15.68 25.00
C PHE A 367 -23.28 -16.31 24.70
N GLU A 368 -22.98 -16.58 23.43
CA GLU A 368 -21.70 -17.14 22.98
C GLU A 368 -20.53 -16.18 23.31
N ILE A 369 -20.69 -14.88 23.03
CA ILE A 369 -19.70 -13.86 23.39
C ILE A 369 -19.37 -13.89 24.88
N ARG A 370 -20.41 -13.92 25.74
CA ARG A 370 -20.19 -13.98 27.19
C ARG A 370 -19.54 -15.28 27.66
N ALA A 371 -19.94 -16.40 27.04
CA ALA A 371 -19.41 -17.72 27.40
C ALA A 371 -17.94 -17.89 26.98
N ALA A 372 -17.56 -17.31 25.85
CA ALA A 372 -16.20 -17.40 25.31
C ALA A 372 -15.21 -16.41 25.95
N ARG A 373 -15.72 -15.32 26.57
CA ARG A 373 -14.87 -14.25 27.08
C ARG A 373 -14.02 -14.73 28.25
N PRO A 374 -12.67 -14.60 28.15
CA PRO A 374 -11.78 -14.85 29.28
C PRO A 374 -11.93 -13.76 30.37
N ASP A 375 -11.19 -13.91 31.47
CA ASP A 375 -11.09 -12.85 32.45
C ASP A 375 -10.59 -11.54 31.80
N GLN A 376 -11.27 -10.43 32.07
CA GLN A 376 -10.99 -9.16 31.43
C GLN A 376 -9.60 -8.60 31.78
N ALA A 377 -9.11 -8.83 32.99
CA ALA A 377 -7.78 -8.36 33.39
C ALA A 377 -6.70 -9.14 32.63
N VAL A 378 -6.91 -10.44 32.41
CA VAL A 378 -6.04 -11.29 31.59
C VAL A 378 -6.04 -10.81 30.13
N ALA A 379 -7.22 -10.57 29.56
CA ALA A 379 -7.35 -10.11 28.18
C ALA A 379 -6.68 -8.74 27.95
N ARG A 380 -6.96 -7.76 28.82
CA ARG A 380 -6.35 -6.43 28.75
C ARG A 380 -4.83 -6.48 28.91
N LYS A 381 -4.34 -7.29 29.84
CA LYS A 381 -2.90 -7.50 29.99
C LYS A 381 -2.29 -8.11 28.72
N ALA A 382 -2.94 -9.12 28.13
CA ALA A 382 -2.45 -9.74 26.89
C ALA A 382 -2.35 -8.73 25.73
N MET A 383 -3.34 -7.86 25.59
CA MET A 383 -3.33 -6.80 24.57
C MET A 383 -2.20 -5.79 24.83
N MET A 384 -1.97 -5.38 26.07
CA MET A 384 -0.86 -4.48 26.41
C MET A 384 0.51 -5.14 26.19
N ASP A 385 0.65 -6.39 26.60
CA ASP A 385 1.89 -7.16 26.39
C ASP A 385 2.17 -7.36 24.88
N PHE A 386 1.12 -7.47 24.06
CA PHE A 386 1.27 -7.54 22.59
C PHE A 386 1.80 -6.23 22.00
N ILE A 387 1.31 -5.06 22.48
CA ILE A 387 1.88 -3.76 22.09
C ILE A 387 3.37 -3.72 22.39
N GLU A 388 3.76 -4.13 23.60
CA GLU A 388 5.16 -4.15 23.99
C GLU A 388 5.99 -5.12 23.13
N ALA A 389 5.47 -6.32 22.85
CA ALA A 389 6.12 -7.31 22.00
C ALA A 389 6.26 -6.86 20.54
N SER A 390 5.38 -5.96 20.06
CA SER A 390 5.40 -5.42 18.71
C SER A 390 6.35 -4.24 18.51
N ARG A 391 6.93 -3.68 19.57
CA ARG A 391 7.93 -2.61 19.46
C ARG A 391 9.18 -3.10 18.76
N PHE A 392 9.83 -2.22 18.01
CA PHE A 392 11.01 -2.53 17.22
C PHE A 392 12.08 -3.31 18.03
N GLU A 393 12.41 -2.83 19.20
CA GLU A 393 13.45 -3.39 20.08
C GLU A 393 13.14 -4.80 20.61
N ASN A 394 11.87 -5.24 20.56
CA ASN A 394 11.43 -6.55 21.05
C ASN A 394 11.14 -7.54 19.91
N CYS A 395 11.18 -7.09 18.66
CA CYS A 395 10.99 -7.93 17.50
C CYS A 395 12.31 -8.61 17.08
N VAL A 396 12.20 -9.75 16.41
CA VAL A 396 13.34 -10.56 15.96
C VAL A 396 13.56 -10.37 14.46
N PRO A 397 14.68 -9.78 14.03
CA PRO A 397 15.06 -9.71 12.62
C PRO A 397 15.13 -11.09 11.99
N GLN A 398 14.58 -11.23 10.78
CA GLN A 398 14.58 -12.50 10.02
C GLN A 398 15.69 -12.44 8.96
N ASP A 399 16.95 -12.61 9.39
CA ASP A 399 18.13 -12.40 8.54
C ASP A 399 18.15 -13.27 7.27
N GLY A 400 17.70 -14.53 7.36
CA GLY A 400 17.58 -15.43 6.20
C GLY A 400 16.61 -14.87 5.17
N TYR A 401 15.42 -14.47 5.63
CA TYR A 401 14.40 -13.84 4.81
C TYR A 401 14.92 -12.55 4.15
N ILE A 402 15.49 -11.63 4.94
CA ILE A 402 16.03 -10.35 4.43
C ILE A 402 17.12 -10.60 3.38
N LYS A 403 18.01 -11.55 3.60
CA LYS A 403 19.05 -11.90 2.64
C LYS A 403 18.49 -12.44 1.32
N SER A 404 17.42 -13.23 1.37
CA SER A 404 16.77 -13.80 0.18
C SER A 404 16.14 -12.72 -0.71
N LEU A 405 15.87 -11.53 -0.16
CA LEU A 405 15.30 -10.40 -0.90
C LEU A 405 16.28 -9.67 -1.80
N ARG A 406 17.57 -9.98 -1.73
CA ARG A 406 18.60 -9.43 -2.63
C ARG A 406 18.65 -7.88 -2.65
N MET A 407 18.42 -7.23 -1.51
CA MET A 407 18.38 -5.77 -1.42
C MET A 407 19.78 -5.15 -1.30
N LYS A 408 20.78 -5.92 -0.86
CA LYS A 408 22.21 -5.53 -0.80
C LYS A 408 23.01 -6.30 -1.81
#